data_496d5cf0f96d161ec913d73141e62c8a
#
_entry.id   496d5cf0f96d161ec913d73141e62c8a
#
_cell.length_a   1.000
_cell.length_b   1.000
_cell.length_c   1.000
_cell.angle_alpha   90.00
_cell.angle_beta   90.00
_cell.angle_gamma   90.00
#
_symmetry.space_group_name_H-M   'P 1'
#
loop_
_entity.id
_entity.type
_entity.pdbx_description
1 polymer ?
#
loop_
_entity_poly.entity_id
_entity_poly.type
_entity_poly.pdbx_seq_one_letter_code
_entity_poly.pdbx_strand_id
1 'polypeptide(L)'
;MLRVLWIPDPPLQSFSAALQSRTSAVKVVGPGTPDMSVGFIGAGQLAFALAKGFTAAGVLAAHKIMASSPDMDQATVSALRKIGVNLTPHNKETVCHSDVLFLAVKPHIIPFILDEIGANIEDRHIVVSCAAGVTINSIEKKLTAFQPAPKVIRCMTNTPVVVREGVTVYATGTHAQVEDGKLVEQLMGSVGFCTEVEEDLIDAVTGLSGSGPAYAFTALDALADGGVKMGLPRRLAVRLGAQALLGAAKMLLDSEQHPGQLKDNVCSPGGATIHALHVLESGGFRSLLINAVEASCIRTRELQTMADQETVSPAAIKKTVLDKVKLDSSAGVSLSSGHVKPMS
;
A
#
# COMPACT_ATOMS: atom_id res chain seq x y z
N MET A 1 19.43 -15.18 27.92
CA MET A 1 18.21 -14.82 28.65
C MET A 1 17.83 -13.41 28.26
N LEU A 2 17.08 -13.23 27.17
CA LEU A 2 16.52 -11.96 26.75
C LEU A 2 15.24 -11.74 27.56
N ARG A 3 15.23 -10.73 28.41
CA ARG A 3 14.01 -10.25 29.07
C ARG A 3 13.16 -9.55 28.00
N VAL A 4 12.09 -10.20 27.58
CA VAL A 4 11.01 -9.54 26.85
C VAL A 4 10.37 -8.56 27.83
N LEU A 5 10.62 -7.27 27.64
CA LEU A 5 9.90 -6.21 28.34
C LEU A 5 8.46 -6.23 27.81
N TRP A 6 7.56 -6.68 28.67
CA TRP A 6 6.12 -6.53 28.43
C TRP A 6 5.79 -5.03 28.46
N ILE A 7 5.45 -4.47 27.30
CA ILE A 7 4.91 -3.11 27.17
C ILE A 7 3.40 -3.26 27.35
N PRO A 8 2.78 -2.64 28.36
CA PRO A 8 1.33 -2.68 28.50
C PRO A 8 0.68 -1.99 27.32
N ASP A 9 -0.32 -2.63 26.75
CA ASP A 9 -1.14 -2.06 25.69
C ASP A 9 -1.67 -0.68 26.11
N PRO A 10 -1.63 0.32 25.22
CA PRO A 10 -2.26 1.60 25.48
C PRO A 10 -3.77 1.36 25.71
N PRO A 11 -4.41 2.12 26.60
CA PRO A 11 -5.82 1.90 26.92
C PRO A 11 -6.69 2.03 25.68
N LEU A 12 -7.53 1.02 25.41
CA LEU A 12 -8.45 0.89 24.25
C LEU A 12 -9.35 2.11 24.03
N GLN A 13 -9.48 3.00 25.01
CA GLN A 13 -10.23 4.27 24.90
C GLN A 13 -9.72 5.20 23.79
N SER A 14 -8.46 5.11 23.39
CA SER A 14 -7.91 5.92 22.29
C SER A 14 -8.39 5.47 20.91
N PHE A 15 -8.73 4.18 20.75
CA PHE A 15 -9.23 3.63 19.47
C PHE A 15 -10.70 3.96 19.22
N SER A 16 -11.55 3.95 20.26
CA SER A 16 -12.96 4.30 20.16
C SER A 16 -13.17 5.78 19.76
N ALA A 17 -12.35 6.70 20.28
CA ALA A 17 -12.44 8.12 19.94
C ALA A 17 -12.09 8.38 18.45
N ALA A 18 -11.12 7.65 17.88
CA ALA A 18 -10.76 7.77 16.47
C ALA A 18 -11.87 7.24 15.53
N LEU A 19 -12.63 6.23 15.95
CA LEU A 19 -13.78 5.71 15.18
C LEU A 19 -15.01 6.62 15.24
N GLN A 20 -15.32 7.20 16.42
CA GLN A 20 -16.46 8.11 16.58
C GLN A 20 -16.31 9.40 15.77
N SER A 21 -15.08 9.83 15.46
CA SER A 21 -14.83 10.97 14.57
C SER A 21 -15.18 10.71 13.09
N ARG A 22 -15.36 9.45 12.68
CA ARG A 22 -15.70 9.08 11.29
C ARG A 22 -17.16 9.37 10.88
N THR A 23 -18.08 9.51 11.84
CA THR A 23 -19.49 9.83 11.54
C THR A 23 -19.77 11.32 11.38
N SER A 24 -18.88 12.20 11.84
CA SER A 24 -18.89 13.59 11.44
C SER A 24 -18.09 13.72 10.14
N ALA A 25 -18.77 13.97 9.02
CA ALA A 25 -18.14 14.33 7.76
C ALA A 25 -17.05 15.37 8.05
N VAL A 26 -15.78 14.96 8.03
CA VAL A 26 -14.65 15.86 8.16
C VAL A 26 -14.72 16.80 6.96
N LYS A 27 -15.28 17.99 7.18
CA LYS A 27 -15.06 19.14 6.30
C LYS A 27 -13.58 19.49 6.43
N VAL A 28 -12.71 18.79 5.69
CA VAL A 28 -11.27 19.05 5.62
C VAL A 28 -10.97 20.30 4.78
N VAL A 29 -11.97 20.99 4.29
CA VAL A 29 -11.81 22.27 3.59
C VAL A 29 -12.40 23.38 4.46
N GLY A 30 -11.68 23.75 5.52
CA GLY A 30 -11.82 25.09 6.11
C GLY A 30 -11.02 26.10 5.27
N PRO A 31 -11.40 27.39 5.29
CA PRO A 31 -10.56 28.43 4.68
C PRO A 31 -9.25 28.49 5.48
N GLY A 32 -8.16 27.86 4.95
CA GLY A 32 -6.84 27.81 5.59
C GLY A 32 -6.06 26.51 5.39
N THR A 33 -6.55 25.53 4.61
CA THR A 33 -5.66 24.46 4.14
C THR A 33 -4.58 25.08 3.26
N PRO A 34 -3.27 24.87 3.57
CA PRO A 34 -2.21 25.35 2.69
C PRO A 34 -2.49 24.88 1.26
N ASP A 35 -2.12 25.69 0.30
CA ASP A 35 -2.23 25.36 -1.14
C ASP A 35 -1.24 24.23 -1.48
N MET A 36 -1.44 23.06 -0.89
CA MET A 36 -0.55 21.90 -0.90
C MET A 36 -0.68 21.15 -2.22
N SER A 37 0.45 20.76 -2.78
CA SER A 37 0.58 19.91 -3.95
C SER A 37 1.24 18.58 -3.59
N VAL A 38 0.84 17.51 -4.29
CA VAL A 38 1.32 16.14 -4.06
C VAL A 38 1.94 15.58 -5.32
N GLY A 39 3.13 15.01 -5.19
CA GLY A 39 3.82 14.31 -6.27
C GLY A 39 3.96 12.82 -6.01
N PHE A 40 3.89 12.04 -7.07
CA PHE A 40 4.20 10.62 -7.05
C PHE A 40 5.36 10.33 -8.00
N ILE A 41 6.49 9.91 -7.45
CA ILE A 41 7.54 9.29 -8.24
C ILE A 41 7.16 7.83 -8.45
N GLY A 42 6.73 7.51 -9.68
CA GLY A 42 6.11 6.24 -10.04
C GLY A 42 4.58 6.35 -10.17
N ALA A 43 4.07 6.17 -11.39
CA ALA A 43 2.64 6.20 -11.72
C ALA A 43 2.01 4.79 -11.73
N GLY A 44 2.39 3.95 -10.75
CA GLY A 44 1.91 2.58 -10.59
C GLY A 44 0.56 2.46 -9.88
N GLN A 45 0.19 1.23 -9.49
CA GLN A 45 -1.08 0.94 -8.82
C GLN A 45 -1.29 1.72 -7.52
N LEU A 46 -0.24 1.87 -6.71
CA LEU A 46 -0.32 2.60 -5.45
C LEU A 46 -0.57 4.10 -5.68
N ALA A 47 0.17 4.71 -6.61
CA ALA A 47 -0.02 6.12 -6.97
C ALA A 47 -1.44 6.36 -7.50
N PHE A 48 -1.95 5.47 -8.36
CA PHE A 48 -3.34 5.53 -8.83
C PHE A 48 -4.35 5.41 -7.69
N ALA A 49 -4.16 4.44 -6.79
CA ALA A 49 -5.07 4.21 -5.67
C ALA A 49 -5.13 5.42 -4.73
N LEU A 50 -3.98 6.00 -4.38
CA LEU A 50 -3.89 7.19 -3.52
C LEU A 50 -4.47 8.42 -4.22
N ALA A 51 -4.07 8.71 -5.46
CA ALA A 51 -4.58 9.86 -6.20
C ALA A 51 -6.11 9.80 -6.36
N LYS A 52 -6.66 8.63 -6.69
CA LYS A 52 -8.11 8.40 -6.77
C LYS A 52 -8.78 8.56 -5.40
N GLY A 53 -8.16 8.03 -4.35
CA GLY A 53 -8.67 8.15 -2.98
C GLY A 53 -8.72 9.61 -2.52
N PHE A 54 -7.63 10.37 -2.67
CA PHE A 54 -7.53 11.77 -2.28
C PHE A 54 -8.53 12.66 -3.03
N THR A 55 -8.68 12.46 -4.33
CA THR A 55 -9.65 13.21 -5.15
C THR A 55 -11.09 12.85 -4.77
N ALA A 56 -11.39 11.58 -4.55
CA ALA A 56 -12.70 11.12 -4.11
C ALA A 56 -13.06 11.58 -2.68
N ALA A 57 -12.06 11.73 -1.80
CA ALA A 57 -12.24 12.29 -0.45
C ALA A 57 -12.39 13.83 -0.48
N GLY A 58 -12.09 14.49 -1.59
CA GLY A 58 -12.16 15.94 -1.74
C GLY A 58 -11.04 16.70 -1.01
N VAL A 59 -9.95 16.01 -0.59
CA VAL A 59 -8.83 16.63 0.12
C VAL A 59 -7.81 17.26 -0.82
N LEU A 60 -7.75 16.77 -2.07
CA LEU A 60 -6.92 17.32 -3.13
C LEU A 60 -7.68 17.38 -4.45
N ALA A 61 -7.57 18.50 -5.16
CA ALA A 61 -8.00 18.58 -6.54
C ALA A 61 -7.00 17.83 -7.44
N ALA A 62 -7.48 17.15 -8.47
CA ALA A 62 -6.63 16.34 -9.34
C ALA A 62 -5.46 17.11 -9.97
N HIS A 63 -5.65 18.39 -10.32
CA HIS A 63 -4.59 19.25 -10.87
C HIS A 63 -3.49 19.64 -9.86
N LYS A 64 -3.71 19.41 -8.55
CA LYS A 64 -2.70 19.55 -7.49
C LYS A 64 -1.87 18.28 -7.32
N ILE A 65 -2.15 17.25 -8.09
CA ILE A 65 -1.43 15.99 -8.08
C ILE A 65 -0.64 15.87 -9.39
N MET A 66 0.63 15.50 -9.28
CA MET A 66 1.50 15.15 -10.40
C MET A 66 2.10 13.76 -10.18
N ALA A 67 2.17 12.96 -11.24
CA ALA A 67 2.82 11.65 -11.19
C ALA A 67 3.80 11.49 -12.35
N SER A 68 4.98 10.93 -12.08
CA SER A 68 5.98 10.63 -13.09
C SER A 68 6.07 9.13 -13.39
N SER A 69 6.28 8.82 -14.68
CA SER A 69 6.60 7.47 -15.14
C SER A 69 7.44 7.56 -16.41
N PRO A 70 8.52 6.76 -16.53
CA PRO A 70 9.29 6.71 -17.78
C PRO A 70 8.49 6.09 -18.94
N ASP A 71 7.49 5.27 -18.62
CA ASP A 71 6.56 4.66 -19.58
C ASP A 71 5.18 5.30 -19.43
N MET A 72 4.80 6.10 -20.43
CA MET A 72 3.55 6.87 -20.45
C MET A 72 2.34 6.08 -21.02
N ASP A 73 2.57 4.85 -21.48
CA ASP A 73 1.54 4.01 -22.13
C ASP A 73 0.92 2.98 -21.18
N GLN A 74 1.39 2.93 -19.91
CA GLN A 74 0.84 2.04 -18.90
C GLN A 74 -0.65 2.31 -18.64
N ALA A 75 -1.38 1.25 -18.36
CA ALA A 75 -2.82 1.32 -18.03
C ALA A 75 -3.09 2.23 -16.82
N THR A 76 -2.20 2.23 -15.81
CA THR A 76 -2.30 3.11 -14.62
C THR A 76 -2.10 4.58 -14.96
N VAL A 77 -1.18 4.90 -15.88
CA VAL A 77 -0.98 6.26 -16.39
C VAL A 77 -2.23 6.76 -17.13
N SER A 78 -2.81 5.90 -17.98
CA SER A 78 -4.08 6.21 -18.64
C SER A 78 -5.23 6.43 -17.66
N ALA A 79 -5.28 5.64 -16.56
CA ALA A 79 -6.27 5.80 -15.51
C ALA A 79 -6.06 7.10 -14.71
N LEU A 80 -4.83 7.47 -14.37
CA LEU A 80 -4.49 8.75 -13.73
C LEU A 80 -4.87 9.94 -14.62
N ARG A 81 -4.61 9.85 -15.93
CA ARG A 81 -5.02 10.88 -16.90
C ARG A 81 -6.54 11.10 -16.90
N LYS A 82 -7.33 10.02 -16.82
CA LYS A 82 -8.80 10.10 -16.79
C LYS A 82 -9.35 10.81 -15.56
N ILE A 83 -8.67 10.78 -14.44
CA ILE A 83 -9.08 11.51 -13.21
C ILE A 83 -8.50 12.94 -13.14
N GLY A 84 -7.73 13.36 -14.15
CA GLY A 84 -7.22 14.73 -14.29
C GLY A 84 -5.90 15.01 -13.54
N VAL A 85 -5.14 13.98 -13.19
CA VAL A 85 -3.80 14.10 -12.59
C VAL A 85 -2.80 14.57 -13.66
N ASN A 86 -1.89 15.48 -13.28
CA ASN A 86 -0.79 15.90 -14.14
C ASN A 86 0.23 14.76 -14.29
N LEU A 87 0.70 14.55 -15.50
CA LEU A 87 1.60 13.43 -15.82
C LEU A 87 2.83 13.91 -16.56
N THR A 88 3.98 13.36 -16.19
CA THR A 88 5.27 13.69 -16.83
C THR A 88 6.16 12.44 -16.90
N PRO A 89 7.05 12.34 -17.91
CA PRO A 89 8.09 11.32 -17.92
C PRO A 89 9.29 11.66 -17.00
N HIS A 90 9.34 12.88 -16.42
CA HIS A 90 10.50 13.40 -15.70
C HIS A 90 10.25 13.54 -14.20
N ASN A 91 11.01 12.80 -13.39
CA ASN A 91 10.88 12.84 -11.92
C ASN A 91 11.13 14.23 -11.34
N LYS A 92 12.07 15.00 -11.89
CA LYS A 92 12.40 16.36 -11.42
C LYS A 92 11.23 17.33 -11.56
N GLU A 93 10.40 17.22 -12.60
CA GLU A 93 9.21 18.03 -12.75
C GLU A 93 8.20 17.73 -11.64
N THR A 94 8.05 16.46 -11.28
CA THR A 94 7.20 16.05 -10.16
C THR A 94 7.70 16.62 -8.84
N VAL A 95 9.01 16.62 -8.59
CA VAL A 95 9.59 17.25 -7.39
C VAL A 95 9.28 18.75 -7.35
N CYS A 96 9.59 19.47 -8.43
CA CYS A 96 9.36 20.93 -8.48
C CYS A 96 7.90 21.31 -8.26
N HIS A 97 6.95 20.47 -8.72
CA HIS A 97 5.51 20.67 -8.54
C HIS A 97 5.04 20.47 -7.10
N SER A 98 5.73 19.66 -6.29
CA SER A 98 5.16 19.04 -5.10
C SER A 98 5.68 19.65 -3.79
N ASP A 99 4.84 19.65 -2.76
CA ASP A 99 5.21 19.87 -1.36
C ASP A 99 5.38 18.55 -0.62
N VAL A 100 4.49 17.59 -0.89
CA VAL A 100 4.57 16.20 -0.38
C VAL A 100 4.90 15.28 -1.54
N LEU A 101 6.03 14.59 -1.47
CA LEU A 101 6.56 13.74 -2.52
C LEU A 101 6.54 12.27 -2.12
N PHE A 102 5.64 11.49 -2.72
CA PHE A 102 5.56 10.05 -2.50
C PHE A 102 6.53 9.30 -3.41
N LEU A 103 7.41 8.49 -2.82
CA LEU A 103 8.23 7.52 -3.54
C LEU A 103 7.41 6.23 -3.69
N ALA A 104 6.75 6.09 -4.83
CA ALA A 104 5.81 5.00 -5.16
C ALA A 104 6.39 4.02 -6.19
N VAL A 105 7.68 3.79 -6.14
CA VAL A 105 8.43 2.87 -6.99
C VAL A 105 8.86 1.61 -6.21
N LYS A 106 9.36 0.60 -6.93
CA LYS A 106 9.89 -0.61 -6.28
C LYS A 106 11.12 -0.29 -5.43
N PRO A 107 11.33 -0.99 -4.29
CA PRO A 107 12.40 -0.69 -3.33
C PRO A 107 13.79 -0.55 -3.95
N HIS A 108 14.19 -1.44 -4.85
CA HIS A 108 15.50 -1.43 -5.50
C HIS A 108 15.70 -0.23 -6.46
N ILE A 109 14.67 0.51 -6.80
CA ILE A 109 14.75 1.71 -7.64
C ILE A 109 15.00 2.97 -6.80
N ILE A 110 14.65 2.96 -5.50
CA ILE A 110 14.75 4.13 -4.62
C ILE A 110 16.13 4.78 -4.64
N PRO A 111 17.27 4.05 -4.51
CA PRO A 111 18.58 4.68 -4.49
C PRO A 111 18.89 5.51 -5.74
N PHE A 112 18.44 5.07 -6.91
CA PHE A 112 18.66 5.77 -8.19
C PHE A 112 17.76 7.01 -8.32
N ILE A 113 16.51 6.89 -7.85
CA ILE A 113 15.60 8.05 -7.81
C ILE A 113 16.17 9.13 -6.91
N LEU A 114 16.68 8.78 -5.72
CA LEU A 114 17.25 9.75 -4.79
C LEU A 114 18.50 10.44 -5.36
N ASP A 115 19.35 9.71 -6.11
CA ASP A 115 20.50 10.30 -6.82
C ASP A 115 20.05 11.25 -7.94
N GLU A 116 18.94 10.94 -8.65
CA GLU A 116 18.41 11.77 -9.74
C GLU A 116 17.78 13.05 -9.22
N ILE A 117 16.98 12.98 -8.14
CA ILE A 117 16.17 14.09 -7.68
C ILE A 117 16.78 14.86 -6.51
N GLY A 118 17.81 14.33 -5.85
CA GLY A 118 18.34 14.87 -4.60
C GLY A 118 18.67 16.35 -4.65
N ALA A 119 19.29 16.81 -5.74
CA ALA A 119 19.63 18.22 -5.94
C ALA A 119 18.40 19.15 -6.12
N ASN A 120 17.20 18.58 -6.32
CA ASN A 120 15.96 19.33 -6.47
C ASN A 120 15.13 19.32 -5.17
N ILE A 121 15.56 18.58 -4.15
CA ILE A 121 14.89 18.56 -2.84
C ILE A 121 15.23 19.85 -2.07
N GLU A 122 14.22 20.52 -1.60
CA GLU A 122 14.26 21.78 -0.87
C GLU A 122 13.65 21.60 0.54
N ASP A 123 13.86 22.58 1.45
CA ASP A 123 13.36 22.56 2.83
C ASP A 123 11.84 22.37 2.96
N ARG A 124 11.08 22.79 1.93
CA ARG A 124 9.62 22.68 1.90
C ARG A 124 9.15 21.25 1.64
N HIS A 125 9.98 20.41 1.03
CA HIS A 125 9.57 19.07 0.62
C HIS A 125 9.50 18.10 1.80
N ILE A 126 8.41 17.34 1.86
CA ILE A 126 8.28 16.17 2.71
C ILE A 126 8.36 14.94 1.82
N VAL A 127 9.42 14.14 1.97
CA VAL A 127 9.63 12.92 1.21
C VAL A 127 8.99 11.75 1.93
N VAL A 128 7.95 11.17 1.36
CA VAL A 128 7.19 10.06 1.92
C VAL A 128 7.52 8.77 1.14
N SER A 129 8.24 7.85 1.76
CA SER A 129 8.54 6.55 1.15
C SER A 129 7.45 5.54 1.44
N CYS A 130 6.89 4.94 0.39
CA CYS A 130 5.96 3.80 0.48
C CYS A 130 6.64 2.47 0.11
N ALA A 131 7.97 2.45 0.01
CA ALA A 131 8.72 1.27 -0.39
C ALA A 131 8.93 0.31 0.78
N ALA A 132 8.48 -0.93 0.64
CA ALA A 132 8.72 -1.97 1.63
C ALA A 132 10.23 -2.27 1.77
N GLY A 133 10.72 -2.42 3.01
CA GLY A 133 12.12 -2.75 3.26
C GLY A 133 13.12 -1.61 2.99
N VAL A 134 12.70 -0.36 2.80
CA VAL A 134 13.61 0.80 2.67
C VAL A 134 13.47 1.66 3.92
N THR A 135 14.56 1.78 4.68
CA THR A 135 14.56 2.50 5.96
C THR A 135 14.65 4.01 5.80
N ILE A 136 14.16 4.74 6.79
CA ILE A 136 14.32 6.20 6.90
C ILE A 136 15.80 6.56 6.82
N ASN A 137 16.63 5.88 7.61
CA ASN A 137 18.08 6.14 7.66
C ASN A 137 18.75 5.98 6.28
N SER A 138 18.36 4.99 5.48
CA SER A 138 18.94 4.79 4.15
C SER A 138 18.58 5.94 3.19
N ILE A 139 17.36 6.48 3.29
CA ILE A 139 16.90 7.61 2.48
C ILE A 139 17.58 8.91 2.95
N GLU A 140 17.58 9.19 4.26
CA GLU A 140 18.22 10.37 4.84
C GLU A 140 19.71 10.42 4.49
N LYS A 141 20.44 9.31 4.64
CA LYS A 141 21.84 9.21 4.30
C LYS A 141 22.13 9.58 2.84
N LYS A 142 21.25 9.19 1.93
CA LYS A 142 21.39 9.56 0.51
C LYS A 142 21.08 11.03 0.27
N LEU A 143 19.98 11.53 0.84
CA LEU A 143 19.54 12.91 0.61
C LEU A 143 20.44 13.94 1.31
N THR A 144 21.09 13.60 2.42
CA THR A 144 22.01 14.49 3.14
C THR A 144 23.20 14.94 2.28
N ALA A 145 23.53 14.21 1.24
CA ALA A 145 24.54 14.64 0.25
C ALA A 145 24.12 15.89 -0.54
N PHE A 146 22.81 16.20 -0.61
CA PHE A 146 22.23 17.29 -1.38
C PHE A 146 21.56 18.33 -0.49
N GLN A 147 20.81 17.86 0.54
CA GLN A 147 20.02 18.66 1.47
C GLN A 147 20.42 18.29 2.90
N PRO A 148 20.92 19.24 3.72
CA PRO A 148 21.46 18.92 5.06
C PRO A 148 20.44 18.34 6.04
N ALA A 149 19.16 18.72 5.92
CA ALA A 149 18.09 18.33 6.82
C ALA A 149 16.85 17.84 6.06
N PRO A 150 16.93 16.70 5.32
CA PRO A 150 15.83 16.23 4.53
C PRO A 150 14.71 15.70 5.43
N LYS A 151 13.48 16.15 5.19
CA LYS A 151 12.30 15.66 5.90
C LYS A 151 11.83 14.37 5.27
N VAL A 152 12.05 13.26 5.95
CA VAL A 152 11.71 11.91 5.47
C VAL A 152 10.66 11.29 6.37
N ILE A 153 9.64 10.71 5.78
CA ILE A 153 8.61 9.92 6.46
C ILE A 153 8.52 8.56 5.76
N ARG A 154 8.62 7.48 6.51
CA ARG A 154 8.35 6.13 6.00
C ARG A 154 6.89 5.80 6.24
N CYS A 155 6.21 5.31 5.21
CA CYS A 155 4.79 5.01 5.26
C CYS A 155 4.56 3.59 4.70
N MET A 156 3.69 2.82 5.35
CA MET A 156 3.19 1.57 4.82
C MET A 156 1.68 1.68 4.68
N THR A 157 1.20 1.53 3.47
CA THR A 157 -0.23 1.60 3.13
C THR A 157 -0.63 0.40 2.28
N ASN A 158 -1.92 0.26 2.02
CA ASN A 158 -2.45 -0.85 1.23
C ASN A 158 -3.43 -0.38 0.14
N THR A 159 -3.74 -1.25 -0.81
CA THR A 159 -4.57 -0.91 -1.98
C THR A 159 -6.01 -0.49 -1.68
N PRO A 160 -6.69 -0.88 -0.58
CA PRO A 160 -8.04 -0.40 -0.25
C PRO A 160 -8.18 1.11 -0.06
N VAL A 161 -7.09 1.89 -0.02
CA VAL A 161 -7.15 3.36 -0.09
C VAL A 161 -7.94 3.85 -1.31
N VAL A 162 -8.00 3.07 -2.39
CA VAL A 162 -8.77 3.38 -3.61
C VAL A 162 -10.28 3.51 -3.35
N VAL A 163 -10.78 2.83 -2.33
CA VAL A 163 -12.17 2.88 -1.86
C VAL A 163 -12.31 3.57 -0.50
N ARG A 164 -11.25 4.23 -0.02
CA ARG A 164 -11.16 4.95 1.25
C ARG A 164 -11.34 4.05 2.48
N GLU A 165 -10.97 2.80 2.37
CA GLU A 165 -10.94 1.80 3.45
C GLU A 165 -9.53 1.22 3.60
N GLY A 166 -8.52 2.07 3.35
CA GLY A 166 -7.12 1.69 3.50
C GLY A 166 -6.67 1.63 4.95
N VAL A 167 -5.51 1.02 5.15
CA VAL A 167 -4.75 1.09 6.40
C VAL A 167 -3.40 1.67 6.08
N THR A 168 -3.02 2.69 6.82
CA THR A 168 -1.71 3.33 6.70
C THR A 168 -1.08 3.45 8.07
N VAL A 169 0.21 3.09 8.18
CA VAL A 169 1.04 3.51 9.29
C VAL A 169 2.20 4.33 8.76
N TYR A 170 2.71 5.24 9.59
CA TYR A 170 3.88 6.04 9.24
C TYR A 170 4.84 6.18 10.41
N ALA A 171 6.11 6.43 10.10
CA ALA A 171 7.14 6.80 11.06
C ALA A 171 7.88 8.03 10.53
N THR A 172 8.16 8.98 11.42
CA THR A 172 8.84 10.22 11.11
C THR A 172 10.35 10.09 11.24
N GLY A 173 11.10 10.65 10.28
CA GLY A 173 12.56 10.68 10.30
C GLY A 173 13.12 11.80 11.17
N THR A 174 14.46 11.89 11.16
CA THR A 174 15.23 12.76 12.08
C THR A 174 14.89 14.25 11.94
N HIS A 175 14.60 14.70 10.72
CA HIS A 175 14.40 16.12 10.42
C HIS A 175 12.94 16.48 10.13
N ALA A 176 12.05 15.49 10.07
CA ALA A 176 10.62 15.72 9.95
C ALA A 176 10.08 16.32 11.25
N GLN A 177 9.30 17.39 11.14
CA GLN A 177 8.66 18.04 12.29
C GLN A 177 7.33 17.34 12.62
N VAL A 178 6.82 17.56 13.82
CA VAL A 178 5.52 17.03 14.27
C VAL A 178 4.40 17.44 13.30
N GLU A 179 4.47 18.63 12.76
CA GLU A 179 3.51 19.18 11.80
C GLU A 179 3.56 18.44 10.46
N ASP A 180 4.76 18.02 10.02
CA ASP A 180 4.94 17.24 8.80
C ASP A 180 4.27 15.85 8.95
N GLY A 181 4.46 15.18 10.09
CA GLY A 181 3.80 13.93 10.43
C GLY A 181 2.28 14.06 10.45
N LYS A 182 1.75 15.08 11.14
CA LYS A 182 0.32 15.38 11.19
C LYS A 182 -0.28 15.66 9.81
N LEU A 183 0.45 16.35 8.94
CA LEU A 183 0.00 16.62 7.57
C LEU A 183 -0.16 15.31 6.77
N VAL A 184 0.83 14.42 6.87
CA VAL A 184 0.75 13.08 6.23
C VAL A 184 -0.37 12.26 6.84
N GLU A 185 -0.54 12.29 8.17
CA GLU A 185 -1.64 11.60 8.86
C GLU A 185 -3.01 12.08 8.38
N GLN A 186 -3.22 13.39 8.28
CA GLN A 186 -4.47 13.98 7.76
C GLN A 186 -4.72 13.57 6.31
N LEU A 187 -3.69 13.61 5.47
CA LEU A 187 -3.79 13.22 4.07
C LEU A 187 -4.16 11.74 3.93
N MET A 188 -3.42 10.86 4.60
CA MET A 188 -3.66 9.40 4.54
C MET A 188 -4.93 8.99 5.30
N GLY A 189 -5.28 9.67 6.39
CA GLY A 189 -6.53 9.49 7.13
C GLY A 189 -7.79 9.76 6.31
N SER A 190 -7.68 10.57 5.24
CA SER A 190 -8.78 10.81 4.31
C SER A 190 -9.15 9.59 3.45
N VAL A 191 -8.25 8.62 3.34
CA VAL A 191 -8.41 7.41 2.52
C VAL A 191 -8.44 6.11 3.33
N GLY A 192 -8.51 6.21 4.66
CA GLY A 192 -8.61 5.06 5.53
C GLY A 192 -8.15 5.34 6.96
N PHE A 193 -7.85 4.29 7.72
CA PHE A 193 -7.21 4.41 9.01
C PHE A 193 -5.74 4.82 8.83
N CYS A 194 -5.28 5.78 9.64
CA CYS A 194 -3.87 6.20 9.65
C CYS A 194 -3.41 6.44 11.08
N THR A 195 -2.19 5.99 11.41
CA THR A 195 -1.57 6.22 12.73
C THR A 195 -0.05 6.20 12.64
N GLU A 196 0.60 6.93 13.54
CA GLU A 196 2.05 6.88 13.71
C GLU A 196 2.47 5.62 14.49
N VAL A 197 3.61 5.06 14.12
CA VAL A 197 4.24 3.92 14.80
C VAL A 197 5.75 4.09 14.81
N GLU A 198 6.44 3.34 15.67
CA GLU A 198 7.89 3.20 15.58
C GLU A 198 8.29 2.50 14.27
N GLU A 199 9.39 2.91 13.66
CA GLU A 199 9.81 2.41 12.34
C GLU A 199 9.99 0.88 12.32
N ASP A 200 10.47 0.28 13.40
CA ASP A 200 10.72 -1.17 13.52
C ASP A 200 9.45 -2.02 13.45
N LEU A 201 8.27 -1.44 13.70
CA LEU A 201 6.97 -2.10 13.55
C LEU A 201 6.46 -2.15 12.11
N ILE A 202 6.98 -1.32 11.21
CA ILE A 202 6.46 -1.19 9.84
C ILE A 202 6.55 -2.50 9.05
N ASP A 203 7.58 -3.33 9.30
CA ASP A 203 7.70 -4.61 8.59
C ASP A 203 6.64 -5.62 9.03
N ALA A 204 6.28 -5.63 10.31
CA ALA A 204 5.17 -6.44 10.83
C ALA A 204 3.83 -5.94 10.27
N VAL A 205 3.64 -4.63 10.21
CA VAL A 205 2.46 -4.02 9.57
C VAL A 205 2.38 -4.35 8.08
N THR A 206 3.52 -4.40 7.38
CA THR A 206 3.59 -4.85 5.98
C THR A 206 3.06 -6.27 5.85
N GLY A 207 3.47 -7.18 6.73
CA GLY A 207 2.99 -8.57 6.77
C GLY A 207 1.49 -8.68 7.07
N LEU A 208 0.99 -7.85 7.98
CA LEU A 208 -0.41 -7.90 8.43
C LEU A 208 -1.34 -7.16 7.47
N SER A 209 -1.18 -5.85 7.31
CA SER A 209 -2.13 -5.00 6.58
C SER A 209 -1.68 -4.66 5.17
N GLY A 210 -0.38 -4.58 4.90
CA GLY A 210 0.13 -4.39 3.54
C GLY A 210 -0.23 -5.55 2.62
N SER A 211 0.05 -6.78 3.05
CA SER A 211 -0.29 -8.03 2.34
C SER A 211 -1.72 -8.52 2.60
N GLY A 212 -2.36 -8.04 3.65
CA GLY A 212 -3.69 -8.46 4.13
C GLY A 212 -4.78 -8.51 3.07
N PRO A 213 -4.92 -7.55 2.16
CA PRO A 213 -5.91 -7.62 1.09
C PRO A 213 -5.80 -8.89 0.23
N ALA A 214 -4.58 -9.38 -0.03
CA ALA A 214 -4.38 -10.62 -0.78
C ALA A 214 -4.90 -11.85 -0.01
N TYR A 215 -4.69 -11.90 1.30
CA TYR A 215 -5.22 -12.97 2.16
C TYR A 215 -6.75 -12.96 2.16
N ALA A 216 -7.35 -11.76 2.29
CA ALA A 216 -8.79 -11.59 2.27
C ALA A 216 -9.39 -12.01 0.91
N PHE A 217 -8.78 -11.64 -0.22
CA PHE A 217 -9.25 -12.07 -1.54
C PHE A 217 -9.13 -13.59 -1.73
N THR A 218 -8.05 -14.22 -1.25
CA THR A 218 -7.89 -15.67 -1.29
C THR A 218 -8.97 -16.37 -0.45
N ALA A 219 -9.25 -15.87 0.75
CA ALA A 219 -10.31 -16.41 1.60
C ALA A 219 -11.70 -16.22 0.96
N LEU A 220 -11.96 -15.06 0.36
CA LEU A 220 -13.22 -14.76 -0.34
C LEU A 220 -13.44 -15.67 -1.54
N ASP A 221 -12.41 -15.94 -2.33
CA ASP A 221 -12.50 -16.83 -3.48
C ASP A 221 -12.82 -18.27 -3.02
N ALA A 222 -12.12 -18.74 -1.98
CA ALA A 222 -12.41 -20.06 -1.38
C ALA A 222 -13.82 -20.16 -0.79
N LEU A 223 -14.32 -19.12 -0.12
CA LEU A 223 -15.70 -19.08 0.38
C LEU A 223 -16.70 -19.11 -0.76
N ALA A 224 -16.43 -18.40 -1.85
CA ALA A 224 -17.27 -18.42 -3.05
C ALA A 224 -17.29 -19.80 -3.71
N ASP A 225 -16.14 -20.51 -3.77
CA ASP A 225 -16.06 -21.89 -4.25
C ASP A 225 -16.90 -22.84 -3.39
N GLY A 226 -16.84 -22.68 -2.07
CA GLY A 226 -17.71 -23.42 -1.16
C GLY A 226 -19.19 -23.17 -1.44
N GLY A 227 -19.58 -21.92 -1.65
CA GLY A 227 -20.96 -21.56 -2.01
C GLY A 227 -21.41 -22.20 -3.32
N VAL A 228 -20.55 -22.19 -4.36
CA VAL A 228 -20.83 -22.83 -5.65
C VAL A 228 -20.95 -24.35 -5.49
N LYS A 229 -20.08 -24.98 -4.70
CA LYS A 229 -20.14 -26.40 -4.37
C LYS A 229 -21.49 -26.77 -3.75
N MET A 230 -22.09 -25.88 -3.02
CA MET A 230 -23.40 -26.05 -2.37
C MET A 230 -24.59 -25.58 -3.24
N GLY A 231 -24.35 -25.21 -4.51
CA GLY A 231 -25.39 -24.90 -5.49
C GLY A 231 -25.69 -23.42 -5.69
N LEU A 232 -24.93 -22.51 -5.09
CA LEU A 232 -25.11 -21.07 -5.34
C LEU A 232 -24.51 -20.66 -6.70
N PRO A 233 -25.15 -19.76 -7.45
CA PRO A 233 -24.52 -19.14 -8.60
C PRO A 233 -23.24 -18.39 -8.20
N ARG A 234 -22.14 -18.51 -8.95
CA ARG A 234 -20.83 -17.91 -8.65
C ARG A 234 -20.94 -16.43 -8.27
N ARG A 235 -21.64 -15.64 -9.07
CA ARG A 235 -21.78 -14.19 -8.86
C ARG A 235 -22.44 -13.87 -7.51
N LEU A 236 -23.42 -14.65 -7.12
CA LEU A 236 -24.12 -14.52 -5.82
C LEU A 236 -23.20 -14.94 -4.68
N ALA A 237 -22.50 -16.09 -4.80
CA ALA A 237 -21.57 -16.59 -3.79
C ALA A 237 -20.45 -15.57 -3.47
N VAL A 238 -19.81 -14.98 -4.49
CA VAL A 238 -18.80 -13.93 -4.32
C VAL A 238 -19.37 -12.72 -3.56
N ARG A 239 -20.56 -12.25 -3.93
CA ARG A 239 -21.17 -11.07 -3.31
C ARG A 239 -21.57 -11.33 -1.85
N LEU A 240 -22.13 -12.49 -1.55
CA LEU A 240 -22.49 -12.88 -0.20
C LEU A 240 -21.26 -13.04 0.70
N GLY A 241 -20.20 -13.72 0.21
CA GLY A 241 -18.95 -13.87 0.95
C GLY A 241 -18.28 -12.53 1.25
N ALA A 242 -18.20 -11.64 0.25
CA ALA A 242 -17.65 -10.30 0.45
C ALA A 242 -18.43 -9.49 1.49
N GLN A 243 -19.78 -9.52 1.44
CA GLN A 243 -20.61 -8.81 2.40
C GLN A 243 -20.50 -9.40 3.81
N ALA A 244 -20.34 -10.72 3.94
CA ALA A 244 -20.17 -11.37 5.23
C ALA A 244 -18.85 -10.95 5.91
N LEU A 245 -17.73 -10.95 5.18
CA LEU A 245 -16.44 -10.49 5.70
C LEU A 245 -16.46 -8.99 6.06
N LEU A 246 -17.06 -8.16 5.20
CA LEU A 246 -17.22 -6.73 5.49
C LEU A 246 -18.01 -6.51 6.77
N GLY A 247 -19.12 -7.23 6.94
CA GLY A 247 -19.96 -7.14 8.14
C GLY A 247 -19.20 -7.56 9.40
N ALA A 248 -18.50 -8.67 9.36
CA ALA A 248 -17.70 -9.15 10.49
C ALA A 248 -16.58 -8.16 10.88
N ALA A 249 -15.85 -7.61 9.87
CA ALA A 249 -14.83 -6.61 10.12
C ALA A 249 -15.41 -5.33 10.76
N LYS A 250 -16.57 -4.84 10.27
CA LYS A 250 -17.25 -3.67 10.86
C LYS A 250 -17.71 -3.93 12.28
N MET A 251 -18.31 -5.10 12.56
CA MET A 251 -18.71 -5.46 13.92
C MET A 251 -17.53 -5.45 14.88
N LEU A 252 -16.35 -5.94 14.45
CA LEU A 252 -15.16 -5.91 15.29
C LEU A 252 -14.66 -4.48 15.52
N LEU A 253 -14.61 -3.65 14.47
CA LEU A 253 -14.15 -2.27 14.58
C LEU A 253 -15.07 -1.38 15.40
N ASP A 254 -16.37 -1.67 15.40
CA ASP A 254 -17.40 -0.91 16.14
C ASP A 254 -17.62 -1.43 17.57
N SER A 255 -16.88 -2.46 18.00
CA SER A 255 -17.02 -3.07 19.32
C SER A 255 -15.68 -3.15 20.05
N GLU A 256 -15.75 -3.19 21.40
CA GLU A 256 -14.57 -3.45 22.26
C GLU A 256 -14.41 -4.95 22.57
N GLN A 257 -15.23 -5.81 21.95
CA GLN A 257 -15.21 -7.24 22.22
C GLN A 257 -14.03 -7.92 21.55
N HIS A 258 -13.46 -8.91 22.25
CA HIS A 258 -12.43 -9.77 21.67
C HIS A 258 -12.98 -10.56 20.46
N PRO A 259 -12.23 -10.75 19.36
CA PRO A 259 -12.69 -11.51 18.18
C PRO A 259 -13.25 -12.89 18.51
N GLY A 260 -12.68 -13.57 19.51
CA GLY A 260 -13.18 -14.86 20.02
C GLY A 260 -14.59 -14.77 20.55
N GLN A 261 -14.94 -13.70 21.28
CA GLN A 261 -16.29 -13.52 21.80
C GLN A 261 -17.28 -13.26 20.67
N LEU A 262 -16.92 -12.42 19.68
CA LEU A 262 -17.77 -12.20 18.50
C LEU A 262 -18.01 -13.49 17.72
N LYS A 263 -16.97 -14.33 17.57
CA LYS A 263 -17.07 -15.65 16.96
C LYS A 263 -18.04 -16.55 17.74
N ASP A 264 -17.91 -16.60 19.07
CA ASP A 264 -18.77 -17.44 19.92
C ASP A 264 -20.24 -17.00 19.86
N ASN A 265 -20.51 -15.70 19.76
CA ASN A 265 -21.86 -15.17 19.62
C ASN A 265 -22.59 -15.64 18.35
N VAL A 266 -21.83 -16.08 17.32
CA VAL A 266 -22.39 -16.68 16.08
C VAL A 266 -22.59 -18.19 16.21
N CYS A 267 -22.02 -18.84 17.23
CA CYS A 267 -22.00 -20.29 17.39
C CYS A 267 -23.08 -20.77 18.37
N SER A 268 -24.22 -21.19 17.86
CA SER A 268 -25.21 -21.88 18.70
C SER A 268 -24.78 -23.33 19.02
N PRO A 269 -25.13 -23.88 20.19
CA PRO A 269 -24.83 -25.28 20.53
C PRO A 269 -25.39 -26.25 19.50
N GLY A 270 -24.51 -27.11 18.95
CA GLY A 270 -24.86 -28.09 17.89
C GLY A 270 -25.25 -27.50 16.54
N GLY A 271 -25.08 -26.16 16.34
CA GLY A 271 -25.44 -25.47 15.12
C GLY A 271 -24.47 -25.72 13.95
N ALA A 272 -24.85 -25.29 12.75
CA ALA A 272 -24.03 -25.45 11.55
C ALA A 272 -22.66 -24.74 11.65
N THR A 273 -22.63 -23.59 12.31
CA THR A 273 -21.41 -22.75 12.42
C THR A 273 -20.31 -23.46 13.20
N ILE A 274 -20.63 -24.10 14.34
CA ILE A 274 -19.61 -24.78 15.14
C ILE A 274 -19.01 -26.01 14.41
N HIS A 275 -19.83 -26.71 13.62
CA HIS A 275 -19.37 -27.82 12.78
C HIS A 275 -18.42 -27.32 11.67
N ALA A 276 -18.74 -26.19 11.03
CA ALA A 276 -17.90 -25.58 10.02
C ALA A 276 -16.57 -25.09 10.62
N LEU A 277 -16.59 -24.46 11.81
CA LEU A 277 -15.39 -24.04 12.53
C LEU A 277 -14.49 -25.22 12.87
N HIS A 278 -15.05 -26.37 13.28
CA HIS A 278 -14.28 -27.59 13.52
C HIS A 278 -13.48 -28.03 12.29
N VAL A 279 -14.09 -27.94 11.09
CA VAL A 279 -13.39 -28.26 9.83
C VAL A 279 -12.24 -27.27 9.59
N LEU A 280 -12.44 -25.96 9.83
CA LEU A 280 -11.40 -24.95 9.67
C LEU A 280 -10.24 -25.16 10.66
N GLU A 281 -10.53 -25.48 11.92
CA GLU A 281 -9.50 -25.80 12.92
C GLU A 281 -8.71 -27.07 12.54
N SER A 282 -9.39 -28.12 12.11
CA SER A 282 -8.77 -29.37 11.65
C SER A 282 -7.88 -29.17 10.43
N GLY A 283 -8.22 -28.21 9.55
CA GLY A 283 -7.43 -27.81 8.39
C GLY A 283 -6.29 -26.83 8.71
N GLY A 284 -6.12 -26.44 9.97
CA GLY A 284 -5.04 -25.53 10.37
C GLY A 284 -5.23 -24.08 9.91
N PHE A 285 -6.46 -23.62 9.66
CA PHE A 285 -6.75 -22.28 9.13
C PHE A 285 -6.05 -21.16 9.88
N ARG A 286 -6.06 -21.20 11.23
CA ARG A 286 -5.40 -20.18 12.07
C ARG A 286 -3.89 -20.18 11.88
N SER A 287 -3.25 -21.33 11.89
CA SER A 287 -1.79 -21.45 11.71
C SER A 287 -1.36 -20.97 10.31
N LEU A 288 -2.16 -21.24 9.27
CA LEU A 288 -1.87 -20.77 7.92
C LEU A 288 -1.89 -19.24 7.84
N LEU A 289 -2.85 -18.57 8.47
CA LEU A 289 -2.91 -17.12 8.50
C LEU A 289 -1.77 -16.50 9.31
N ILE A 290 -1.44 -17.08 10.47
CA ILE A 290 -0.30 -16.64 11.30
C ILE A 290 1.00 -16.75 10.50
N ASN A 291 1.24 -17.90 9.87
CA ASN A 291 2.45 -18.15 9.09
C ASN A 291 2.52 -17.25 7.83
N ALA A 292 1.39 -16.91 7.23
CA ALA A 292 1.36 -15.99 6.09
C ALA A 292 1.84 -14.57 6.48
N VAL A 293 1.39 -14.06 7.63
CA VAL A 293 1.86 -12.77 8.17
C VAL A 293 3.35 -12.82 8.47
N GLU A 294 3.81 -13.88 9.16
CA GLU A 294 5.22 -14.08 9.50
C GLU A 294 6.10 -14.18 8.23
N ALA A 295 5.71 -14.98 7.25
CA ALA A 295 6.45 -15.15 6.00
C ALA A 295 6.59 -13.83 5.23
N SER A 296 5.53 -13.01 5.18
CA SER A 296 5.58 -11.70 4.55
C SER A 296 6.49 -10.72 5.30
N CYS A 297 6.43 -10.70 6.63
CA CYS A 297 7.30 -9.88 7.46
C CYS A 297 8.78 -10.27 7.29
N ILE A 298 9.10 -11.56 7.36
CA ILE A 298 10.47 -12.08 7.14
C ILE A 298 10.97 -11.67 5.75
N ARG A 299 10.15 -11.86 4.73
CA ARG A 299 10.56 -11.50 3.35
C ARG A 299 10.82 -10.01 3.19
N THR A 300 10.06 -9.16 3.86
CA THR A 300 10.29 -7.71 3.86
C THR A 300 11.66 -7.37 4.45
N ARG A 301 12.04 -7.99 5.56
CA ARG A 301 13.36 -7.82 6.20
C ARG A 301 14.51 -8.35 5.33
N GLU A 302 14.31 -9.48 4.65
CA GLU A 302 15.29 -9.99 3.68
C GLU A 302 15.51 -8.99 2.53
N LEU A 303 14.42 -8.42 1.99
CA LEU A 303 14.51 -7.40 0.93
C LEU A 303 15.25 -6.15 1.41
N GLN A 304 15.05 -5.73 2.67
CA GLN A 304 15.80 -4.65 3.28
C GLN A 304 17.30 -4.97 3.34
N THR A 305 17.65 -6.13 3.88
CA THR A 305 19.04 -6.58 3.99
C THR A 305 19.73 -6.63 2.60
N MET A 306 19.02 -7.10 1.58
CA MET A 306 19.52 -7.13 0.21
C MET A 306 19.72 -5.72 -0.34
N ALA A 307 18.81 -4.80 -0.09
CA ALA A 307 18.92 -3.40 -0.53
C ALA A 307 20.10 -2.68 0.14
N ASP A 308 20.35 -2.96 1.41
CA ASP A 308 21.47 -2.39 2.16
C ASP A 308 22.84 -2.95 1.70
N GLN A 309 22.86 -4.19 1.21
CA GLN A 309 24.07 -4.87 0.72
C GLN A 309 24.36 -4.61 -0.78
N GLU A 310 23.33 -4.35 -1.58
CA GLU A 310 23.46 -4.04 -2.99
C GLU A 310 23.88 -2.57 -3.20
N THR A 311 25.16 -2.28 -3.12
CA THR A 311 25.76 -1.24 -3.99
C THR A 311 25.72 -1.75 -5.43
N VAL A 312 24.51 -1.87 -6.01
CA VAL A 312 24.35 -2.35 -7.38
C VAL A 312 24.97 -1.34 -8.34
N SER A 313 26.02 -1.78 -9.05
CA SER A 313 26.65 -1.00 -10.09
C SER A 313 25.61 -0.52 -11.13
N PRO A 314 25.64 0.75 -11.55
CA PRO A 314 24.77 1.28 -12.61
C PRO A 314 24.77 0.46 -13.91
N ALA A 315 25.83 -0.33 -14.15
CA ALA A 315 25.98 -1.24 -15.28
C ALA A 315 25.02 -2.46 -15.20
N ALA A 316 24.68 -2.95 -14.01
CA ALA A 316 23.79 -4.11 -13.84
C ALA A 316 22.34 -3.76 -14.20
N ILE A 317 21.91 -2.53 -13.91
CA ILE A 317 20.53 -2.07 -14.22
C ILE A 317 20.34 -1.78 -15.69
N LYS A 318 21.34 -1.17 -16.35
CA LYS A 318 21.31 -1.03 -17.82
C LYS A 318 21.17 -2.38 -18.50
N LYS A 319 21.81 -3.42 -17.97
CA LYS A 319 21.70 -4.78 -18.52
C LYS A 319 20.29 -5.36 -18.33
N THR A 320 19.69 -5.22 -17.15
CA THR A 320 18.33 -5.75 -16.86
C THR A 320 17.24 -5.03 -17.68
N VAL A 321 17.37 -3.72 -17.90
CA VAL A 321 16.45 -2.96 -18.74
C VAL A 321 16.65 -3.30 -20.22
N LEU A 322 17.91 -3.45 -20.68
CA LEU A 322 18.21 -3.87 -22.05
C LEU A 322 17.75 -5.31 -22.34
N ASP A 323 17.91 -6.24 -21.39
CA ASP A 323 17.48 -7.63 -21.56
C ASP A 323 15.95 -7.75 -21.58
N LYS A 324 15.20 -6.93 -20.83
CA LYS A 324 13.75 -6.86 -20.96
C LYS A 324 13.29 -6.29 -22.31
N VAL A 325 13.92 -5.22 -22.78
CA VAL A 325 13.62 -4.64 -24.10
C VAL A 325 13.93 -5.61 -25.23
N LYS A 326 14.97 -6.45 -25.09
CA LYS A 326 15.28 -7.49 -26.07
C LYS A 326 14.32 -8.68 -26.05
N LEU A 327 13.79 -9.06 -24.89
CA LEU A 327 12.78 -10.11 -24.76
C LEU A 327 11.44 -9.70 -25.40
N ASP A 328 11.02 -8.45 -25.22
CA ASP A 328 9.79 -7.94 -25.85
C ASP A 328 9.93 -7.76 -27.37
N SER A 329 11.14 -7.46 -27.88
CA SER A 329 11.40 -7.36 -29.33
C SER A 329 11.56 -8.73 -30.03
N SER A 330 11.88 -9.79 -29.29
CA SER A 330 12.01 -11.15 -29.86
C SER A 330 10.69 -11.92 -29.91
N ALA A 331 9.66 -11.50 -29.17
CA ALA A 331 8.32 -12.08 -29.19
C ALA A 331 7.45 -11.65 -30.39
N GLY A 332 7.94 -10.70 -31.22
CA GLY A 332 7.20 -10.06 -32.31
C GLY A 332 7.43 -10.58 -33.71
N VAL A 333 8.24 -11.62 -33.96
CA VAL A 333 8.49 -12.10 -35.34
C VAL A 333 8.37 -13.63 -35.42
N SER A 334 7.15 -14.09 -35.69
CA SER A 334 6.93 -15.31 -36.50
C SER A 334 5.51 -15.31 -37.10
N LEU A 335 5.33 -14.56 -38.19
CA LEU A 335 4.25 -14.84 -39.13
C LEU A 335 4.85 -15.70 -40.25
N SER A 336 4.61 -17.01 -40.18
CA SER A 336 4.96 -17.96 -41.21
C SER A 336 4.08 -17.74 -42.45
N SER A 337 4.73 -17.47 -43.57
CA SER A 337 4.14 -17.51 -44.90
C SER A 337 3.77 -18.96 -45.27
N GLY A 338 2.51 -19.29 -45.10
CA GLY A 338 1.94 -20.55 -45.62
C GLY A 338 1.74 -20.47 -47.14
N HIS A 339 2.55 -21.19 -47.89
CA HIS A 339 2.35 -21.45 -49.32
C HIS A 339 1.14 -22.39 -49.49
N VAL A 340 0.10 -21.90 -50.13
CA VAL A 340 -1.00 -22.72 -50.63
C VAL A 340 -0.62 -23.24 -52.04
N LYS A 341 -0.48 -24.55 -52.19
CA LYS A 341 -0.40 -25.21 -53.51
C LYS A 341 -1.82 -25.46 -54.01
N PRO A 342 -2.12 -25.23 -55.29
CA PRO A 342 -3.41 -25.63 -55.88
C PRO A 342 -3.36 -27.12 -56.23
N MET A 343 -4.44 -27.83 -55.89
CA MET A 343 -4.72 -29.17 -56.41
C MET A 343 -5.51 -29.08 -57.68
N SER A 344 -4.99 -29.74 -58.69
CA SER A 344 -5.67 -30.14 -59.94
C SER A 344 -6.66 -31.26 -59.70
#